data_70a846ccf1412c48ec912b6e9f6b8aa4
#
_entry.id   70a846ccf1412c48ec912b6e9f6b8aa4
#
_cell.length_a   1.000
_cell.length_b   1.000
_cell.length_c   1.000
_cell.angle_alpha   90.00
_cell.angle_beta   90.00
_cell.angle_gamma   90.00
#
_symmetry.space_group_name_H-M   'P 1'
#
loop_
_entity.id
_entity.type
_entity.pdbx_description
1 polymer ?
#
loop_
_entity_poly.entity_id
_entity_poly.type
_entity_poly.pdbx_seq_one_letter_code
_entity_poly.pdbx_strand_id
1 'polypeptide(L)'
;MKNLKDKSLFREVGLIGGEWVAAGSRKTVDVVDPATQAAIGTVPDMAGPETRAAVEAAASAYGDWRKKTNAERAGLLEAWHGLMLAHLDDLALILTTEQGKPLDEARGEIRYGASFVKWFAEEARRINGHTIPSPTPDRRIIVLKEPVGVCGIITPWNFPNAMITRKVAPALAAGCTVVIKPSEFTPYSALALGVLAERAGIPAGVINIVTGMPAEIGNEIMANETVRKISFTGSTRVGSLLMRGAADSVKRLSLELGGNAPFIVFDDADLDLAVEGALVSKFRNGGQTCVCANRILVQSGVYETFAAKLSARVNAMTVGPGTQPGVAIGPMINMAAVEKINRHVEDALAKGATIITERPGLPDGPQYVAPLVLTGATKDMQLAGEETFGPVAPLFRFETEEEAITLANGTPYGLASYFYTENLKRAWRVGEALEFGMVGLNTGSVSMEVAPFGGVKLSGLGREGAQAGIEEYLEMKSFHMGVGSR
;
A
#
# COMPACT_ATOMS: atom_id res chain seq x y z
N MET A 1 -2.45 -15.42 -18.86
CA MET A 1 -1.54 -16.34 -18.12
C MET A 1 -0.79 -17.39 -18.96
N LYS A 2 -1.04 -17.46 -20.29
CA LYS A 2 -0.36 -18.46 -21.18
C LYS A 2 1.16 -18.29 -21.26
N ASN A 3 1.67 -17.09 -21.06
CA ASN A 3 3.09 -16.74 -21.24
C ASN A 3 3.95 -16.86 -19.97
N LEU A 4 3.41 -17.39 -18.87
CA LEU A 4 4.18 -17.66 -17.67
C LEU A 4 5.22 -18.76 -17.92
N LYS A 5 6.46 -18.55 -17.48
CA LYS A 5 7.52 -19.56 -17.47
C LYS A 5 7.20 -20.66 -16.49
N ASP A 6 6.72 -20.26 -15.29
CA ASP A 6 6.23 -21.16 -14.25
C ASP A 6 4.72 -21.05 -14.09
N LYS A 7 4.01 -21.93 -14.76
CA LYS A 7 2.53 -21.95 -14.76
C LYS A 7 1.94 -22.30 -13.39
N SER A 8 2.69 -22.89 -12.47
CA SER A 8 2.20 -23.26 -11.16
C SER A 8 2.01 -22.06 -10.23
N LEU A 9 2.53 -20.88 -10.59
CA LEU A 9 2.28 -19.62 -9.90
C LEU A 9 0.85 -19.09 -10.10
N PHE A 10 0.19 -19.54 -11.15
CA PHE A 10 -1.22 -19.19 -11.41
C PHE A 10 -2.15 -20.22 -10.75
N ARG A 11 -2.82 -19.81 -9.68
CA ARG A 11 -3.75 -20.61 -8.90
C ARG A 11 -5.13 -20.00 -8.92
N GLU A 12 -6.15 -20.84 -9.13
CA GLU A 12 -7.56 -20.45 -9.12
C GLU A 12 -8.31 -21.00 -7.90
N VAL A 13 -7.59 -21.18 -6.79
CA VAL A 13 -8.07 -21.71 -5.51
C VAL A 13 -7.40 -21.00 -4.35
N GLY A 14 -8.07 -20.90 -3.19
CA GLY A 14 -7.50 -20.30 -1.99
C GLY A 14 -6.53 -21.24 -1.27
N LEU A 15 -5.77 -20.71 -0.33
CA LEU A 15 -4.80 -21.47 0.48
C LEU A 15 -5.23 -21.46 1.94
N ILE A 16 -5.57 -22.63 2.50
CA ILE A 16 -5.98 -22.79 3.91
C ILE A 16 -5.26 -23.98 4.51
N GLY A 17 -4.49 -23.77 5.58
CA GLY A 17 -3.82 -24.84 6.29
C GLY A 17 -2.76 -25.58 5.47
N GLY A 18 -2.22 -25.00 4.41
CA GLY A 18 -1.31 -25.63 3.44
C GLY A 18 -2.02 -26.38 2.31
N GLU A 19 -3.35 -26.34 2.27
CA GLU A 19 -4.15 -26.96 1.23
C GLU A 19 -4.71 -25.90 0.27
N TRP A 20 -4.68 -26.20 -1.04
CA TRP A 20 -5.29 -25.37 -2.08
C TRP A 20 -6.75 -25.78 -2.27
N VAL A 21 -7.69 -24.92 -1.86
CA VAL A 21 -9.10 -25.27 -1.70
C VAL A 21 -10.04 -24.32 -2.48
N ALA A 22 -11.16 -24.87 -2.94
CA ALA A 22 -12.27 -24.13 -3.50
C ALA A 22 -13.23 -23.66 -2.38
N ALA A 23 -14.17 -22.76 -2.70
CA ALA A 23 -15.26 -22.42 -1.80
C ALA A 23 -16.21 -23.59 -1.60
N GLY A 24 -16.71 -23.82 -0.39
CA GLY A 24 -17.71 -24.84 -0.09
C GLY A 24 -19.01 -24.65 -0.88
N SER A 25 -19.36 -23.38 -1.17
CA SER A 25 -20.49 -23.00 -2.03
C SER A 25 -20.29 -23.35 -3.51
N ARG A 26 -19.05 -23.63 -3.94
CA ARG A 26 -18.61 -23.75 -5.34
C ARG A 26 -18.84 -22.49 -6.20
N LYS A 27 -19.17 -21.36 -5.60
CA LYS A 27 -19.25 -20.07 -6.28
C LYS A 27 -17.85 -19.54 -6.57
N THR A 28 -17.74 -18.80 -7.66
CA THR A 28 -16.50 -18.15 -8.10
C THR A 28 -16.74 -16.68 -8.42
N VAL A 29 -15.67 -15.90 -8.39
CA VAL A 29 -15.60 -14.51 -8.85
C VAL A 29 -14.68 -14.47 -10.06
N ASP A 30 -15.13 -13.83 -11.13
CA ASP A 30 -14.32 -13.60 -12.32
C ASP A 30 -13.25 -12.55 -12.02
N VAL A 31 -12.03 -12.81 -12.46
CA VAL A 31 -10.93 -11.84 -12.45
C VAL A 31 -10.73 -11.36 -13.89
N VAL A 32 -10.80 -10.05 -14.08
CA VAL A 32 -10.84 -9.43 -15.41
C VAL A 32 -9.56 -8.63 -15.65
N ASP A 33 -8.98 -8.77 -16.84
CA ASP A 33 -7.90 -7.90 -17.32
C ASP A 33 -8.47 -6.50 -17.62
N PRO A 34 -8.07 -5.46 -16.93
CA PRO A 34 -8.59 -4.11 -17.14
C PRO A 34 -8.23 -3.52 -18.50
N ALA A 35 -7.21 -4.05 -19.18
CA ALA A 35 -6.79 -3.58 -20.50
C ALA A 35 -7.70 -4.11 -21.63
N THR A 36 -8.21 -5.35 -21.49
CA THR A 36 -8.96 -6.04 -22.55
C THR A 36 -10.41 -6.34 -22.19
N GLN A 37 -10.77 -6.21 -20.92
CA GLN A 37 -12.06 -6.62 -20.35
C GLN A 37 -12.33 -8.13 -20.45
N ALA A 38 -11.34 -8.91 -20.82
CA ALA A 38 -11.45 -10.36 -20.89
C ALA A 38 -11.24 -10.99 -19.50
N ALA A 39 -11.98 -12.06 -19.21
CA ALA A 39 -11.72 -12.86 -18.03
C ALA A 39 -10.32 -13.50 -18.11
N ILE A 40 -9.52 -13.31 -17.09
CA ILE A 40 -8.20 -13.95 -16.92
C ILE A 40 -8.37 -15.38 -16.42
N GLY A 41 -9.34 -15.56 -15.52
CA GLY A 41 -9.70 -16.77 -14.83
C GLY A 41 -10.67 -16.47 -13.69
N THR A 42 -10.87 -17.42 -12.79
CA THR A 42 -11.78 -17.28 -11.64
C THR A 42 -11.08 -17.59 -10.33
N VAL A 43 -11.60 -17.05 -9.23
CA VAL A 43 -11.19 -17.45 -7.87
C VAL A 43 -12.42 -17.84 -7.06
N PRO A 44 -12.28 -18.68 -6.03
CA PRO A 44 -13.41 -19.05 -5.17
C PRO A 44 -14.02 -17.81 -4.50
N ASP A 45 -15.36 -17.73 -4.49
CA ASP A 45 -16.10 -16.77 -3.67
C ASP A 45 -16.28 -17.35 -2.27
N MET A 46 -15.19 -17.27 -1.48
CA MET A 46 -15.14 -17.70 -0.10
C MET A 46 -15.88 -16.72 0.81
N ALA A 47 -16.40 -17.21 1.91
CA ALA A 47 -17.21 -16.47 2.85
C ALA A 47 -16.77 -16.70 4.31
N GLY A 48 -17.66 -16.48 5.27
CA GLY A 48 -17.40 -16.69 6.70
C GLY A 48 -16.87 -18.08 7.06
N PRO A 49 -17.45 -19.18 6.56
CA PRO A 49 -16.97 -20.53 6.89
C PRO A 49 -15.52 -20.80 6.50
N GLU A 50 -15.09 -20.45 5.29
CA GLU A 50 -13.71 -20.65 4.82
C GLU A 50 -12.76 -19.70 5.56
N THR A 51 -13.22 -18.48 5.86
CA THR A 51 -12.44 -17.53 6.65
C THR A 51 -12.20 -18.06 8.06
N ARG A 52 -13.23 -18.65 8.69
CA ARG A 52 -13.10 -19.29 10.00
C ARG A 52 -12.12 -20.46 9.96
N ALA A 53 -12.22 -21.32 8.95
CA ALA A 53 -11.28 -22.42 8.76
C ALA A 53 -9.83 -21.92 8.59
N ALA A 54 -9.63 -20.82 7.86
CA ALA A 54 -8.32 -20.18 7.73
C ALA A 54 -7.79 -19.62 9.05
N VAL A 55 -8.66 -19.02 9.89
CA VAL A 55 -8.30 -18.53 11.23
C VAL A 55 -7.93 -19.72 12.16
N GLU A 56 -8.69 -20.81 12.11
CA GLU A 56 -8.41 -22.04 12.89
C GLU A 56 -7.07 -22.68 12.46
N ALA A 57 -6.80 -22.74 11.16
CA ALA A 57 -5.52 -23.21 10.63
C ALA A 57 -4.35 -22.32 11.09
N ALA A 58 -4.53 -21.00 11.04
CA ALA A 58 -3.55 -20.04 11.54
C ALA A 58 -3.29 -20.18 13.05
N ALA A 59 -4.34 -20.38 13.84
CA ALA A 59 -4.25 -20.61 15.29
C ALA A 59 -3.52 -21.92 15.62
N SER A 60 -3.81 -22.99 14.88
CA SER A 60 -3.13 -24.29 15.03
C SER A 60 -1.62 -24.19 14.75
N ALA A 61 -1.24 -23.48 13.67
CA ALA A 61 0.16 -23.30 13.31
C ALA A 61 0.91 -22.32 14.24
N TYR A 62 0.21 -21.41 14.89
CA TYR A 62 0.81 -20.35 15.71
C TYR A 62 1.70 -20.87 16.83
N GLY A 63 1.26 -21.92 17.52
CA GLY A 63 1.99 -22.50 18.66
C GLY A 63 3.41 -22.92 18.32
N ASP A 64 3.62 -23.56 17.18
CA ASP A 64 4.93 -24.02 16.73
C ASP A 64 5.69 -22.93 15.98
N TRP A 65 5.00 -22.07 15.23
CA TRP A 65 5.63 -20.95 14.54
C TRP A 65 6.27 -19.94 15.51
N ARG A 66 5.57 -19.55 16.58
CA ARG A 66 6.10 -18.62 17.59
C ARG A 66 7.31 -19.17 18.37
N LYS A 67 7.46 -20.50 18.47
CA LYS A 67 8.59 -21.14 19.13
C LYS A 67 9.86 -21.17 18.29
N LYS A 68 9.75 -21.01 16.96
CA LYS A 68 10.93 -20.91 16.10
C LYS A 68 11.79 -19.72 16.53
N THR A 69 13.10 -19.92 16.50
CA THR A 69 14.04 -18.84 16.77
C THR A 69 13.91 -17.73 15.72
N ASN A 70 14.31 -16.52 16.09
CA ASN A 70 14.35 -15.39 15.18
C ASN A 70 15.18 -15.68 13.91
N ALA A 71 16.28 -16.45 14.06
CA ALA A 71 17.15 -16.86 12.96
C ALA A 71 16.46 -17.84 11.99
N GLU A 72 15.68 -18.79 12.49
CA GLU A 72 14.92 -19.73 11.64
C GLU A 72 13.84 -18.98 10.83
N ARG A 73 13.07 -18.08 11.47
CA ARG A 73 12.08 -17.25 10.75
C ARG A 73 12.75 -16.35 9.72
N ALA A 74 13.87 -15.73 10.08
CA ALA A 74 14.66 -14.91 9.14
C ALA A 74 15.12 -15.71 7.92
N GLY A 75 15.64 -16.93 8.12
CA GLY A 75 16.08 -17.80 7.02
C GLY A 75 14.95 -18.17 6.05
N LEU A 76 13.75 -18.44 6.57
CA LEU A 76 12.57 -18.73 5.73
C LEU A 76 12.12 -17.50 4.93
N LEU A 77 12.16 -16.30 5.54
CA LEU A 77 11.88 -15.03 4.82
C LEU A 77 12.96 -14.75 3.77
N GLU A 78 14.23 -14.98 4.04
CA GLU A 78 15.32 -14.85 3.07
C GLU A 78 15.13 -15.78 1.86
N ALA A 79 14.71 -17.03 2.09
CA ALA A 79 14.38 -17.98 1.03
C ALA A 79 13.19 -17.49 0.20
N TRP A 80 12.13 -16.98 0.84
CA TRP A 80 10.96 -16.41 0.16
C TRP A 80 11.35 -15.19 -0.70
N HIS A 81 12.13 -14.26 -0.15
CA HIS A 81 12.70 -13.13 -0.91
C HIS A 81 13.45 -13.59 -2.16
N GLY A 82 14.35 -14.59 -2.02
CA GLY A 82 15.12 -15.14 -3.14
C GLY A 82 14.22 -15.70 -4.25
N LEU A 83 13.15 -16.42 -3.87
CA LEU A 83 12.18 -16.96 -4.81
C LEU A 83 11.36 -15.86 -5.51
N MET A 84 10.98 -14.80 -4.82
CA MET A 84 10.30 -13.65 -5.44
C MET A 84 11.15 -13.01 -6.54
N LEU A 85 12.45 -12.81 -6.29
CA LEU A 85 13.35 -12.26 -7.29
C LEU A 85 13.65 -13.23 -8.44
N ALA A 86 13.74 -14.53 -8.17
CA ALA A 86 13.92 -15.56 -9.18
C ALA A 86 12.72 -15.65 -10.15
N HIS A 87 11.51 -15.37 -9.66
CA HIS A 87 10.28 -15.37 -10.44
C HIS A 87 9.77 -13.97 -10.80
N LEU A 88 10.65 -12.95 -10.79
CA LEU A 88 10.31 -11.55 -10.99
C LEU A 88 9.41 -11.30 -12.21
N ASP A 89 9.78 -11.85 -13.38
CA ASP A 89 9.06 -11.62 -14.63
C ASP A 89 7.67 -12.25 -14.63
N ASP A 90 7.53 -13.46 -14.08
CA ASP A 90 6.25 -14.14 -13.98
C ASP A 90 5.31 -13.42 -13.00
N LEU A 91 5.82 -13.00 -11.85
CA LEU A 91 5.06 -12.20 -10.87
C LEU A 91 4.64 -10.85 -11.46
N ALA A 92 5.53 -10.18 -12.19
CA ALA A 92 5.21 -8.92 -12.85
C ALA A 92 4.16 -9.10 -13.95
N LEU A 93 4.23 -10.19 -14.72
CA LEU A 93 3.23 -10.48 -15.76
C LEU A 93 1.85 -10.77 -15.15
N ILE A 94 1.77 -11.56 -14.05
CA ILE A 94 0.55 -11.79 -13.30
C ILE A 94 -0.04 -10.44 -12.86
N LEU A 95 0.77 -9.62 -12.21
CA LEU A 95 0.38 -8.34 -11.66
C LEU A 95 -0.12 -7.38 -12.76
N THR A 96 0.64 -7.21 -13.87
CA THR A 96 0.22 -6.37 -14.99
C THR A 96 -1.11 -6.84 -15.58
N THR A 97 -1.31 -8.16 -15.71
CA THR A 97 -2.51 -8.71 -16.32
C THR A 97 -3.76 -8.49 -15.46
N GLU A 98 -3.67 -8.63 -14.13
CA GLU A 98 -4.86 -8.46 -13.26
C GLU A 98 -5.09 -7.00 -12.83
N GLN A 99 -4.04 -6.13 -12.81
CA GLN A 99 -4.14 -4.77 -12.30
C GLN A 99 -4.05 -3.69 -13.40
N GLY A 100 -3.37 -3.98 -14.50
CA GLY A 100 -3.28 -3.09 -15.66
C GLY A 100 -2.03 -2.20 -15.73
N LYS A 101 -1.23 -2.03 -14.65
CA LYS A 101 -0.04 -1.17 -14.69
C LYS A 101 1.00 -1.66 -15.70
N PRO A 102 1.86 -0.76 -16.22
CA PRO A 102 2.93 -1.13 -17.11
C PRO A 102 3.86 -2.20 -16.52
N LEU A 103 4.34 -3.12 -17.37
CA LEU A 103 5.14 -4.27 -16.95
C LEU A 103 6.43 -3.87 -16.23
N ASP A 104 7.05 -2.76 -16.61
CA ASP A 104 8.26 -2.25 -15.94
C ASP A 104 7.94 -1.69 -14.54
N GLU A 105 6.78 -1.05 -14.37
CA GLU A 105 6.31 -0.65 -13.05
C GLU A 105 5.95 -1.87 -12.18
N ALA A 106 5.36 -2.91 -12.79
CA ALA A 106 5.08 -4.17 -12.10
C ALA A 106 6.38 -4.86 -11.63
N ARG A 107 7.42 -4.90 -12.46
CA ARG A 107 8.76 -5.37 -12.05
C ARG A 107 9.32 -4.54 -10.89
N GLY A 108 9.12 -3.22 -10.95
CA GLY A 108 9.48 -2.31 -9.87
C GLY A 108 8.75 -2.64 -8.56
N GLU A 109 7.44 -2.93 -8.64
CA GLU A 109 6.64 -3.32 -7.49
C GLU A 109 7.09 -4.66 -6.88
N ILE A 110 7.41 -5.67 -7.71
CA ILE A 110 7.91 -6.95 -7.19
C ILE A 110 9.22 -6.76 -6.42
N ARG A 111 10.17 -5.97 -6.97
CA ARG A 111 11.42 -5.64 -6.25
C ARG A 111 11.14 -4.90 -4.94
N TYR A 112 10.23 -3.94 -4.96
CA TYR A 112 9.80 -3.19 -3.81
C TYR A 112 9.11 -4.08 -2.76
N GLY A 113 8.23 -5.00 -3.17
CA GLY A 113 7.64 -5.99 -2.27
C GLY A 113 8.67 -6.94 -1.65
N ALA A 114 9.63 -7.40 -2.46
CA ALA A 114 10.72 -8.25 -2.02
C ALA A 114 11.67 -7.55 -1.05
N SER A 115 11.92 -6.23 -1.19
CA SER A 115 12.77 -5.48 -0.26
C SER A 115 12.21 -5.45 1.16
N PHE A 116 10.87 -5.41 1.34
CA PHE A 116 10.25 -5.55 2.66
C PHE A 116 10.46 -6.93 3.26
N VAL A 117 10.36 -7.99 2.46
CA VAL A 117 10.63 -9.36 2.95
C VAL A 117 12.07 -9.46 3.43
N LYS A 118 13.03 -8.93 2.68
CA LYS A 118 14.46 -8.89 3.07
C LYS A 118 14.68 -8.05 4.33
N TRP A 119 14.12 -6.84 4.38
CA TRP A 119 14.21 -5.95 5.54
C TRP A 119 13.73 -6.63 6.82
N PHE A 120 12.54 -7.23 6.79
CA PHE A 120 11.99 -7.86 7.99
C PHE A 120 12.63 -9.21 8.33
N ALA A 121 13.26 -9.90 7.39
CA ALA A 121 14.15 -11.02 7.69
C ALA A 121 15.35 -10.57 8.55
N GLU A 122 15.88 -9.38 8.27
CA GLU A 122 16.97 -8.78 9.06
C GLU A 122 16.46 -8.23 10.41
N GLU A 123 15.30 -7.56 10.42
CA GLU A 123 14.68 -7.03 11.65
C GLU A 123 14.21 -8.14 12.59
N ALA A 124 13.86 -9.33 12.10
CA ALA A 124 13.54 -10.49 12.95
C ALA A 124 14.63 -10.74 14.01
N ARG A 125 15.89 -10.54 13.64
CA ARG A 125 17.06 -10.75 14.53
C ARG A 125 17.27 -9.61 15.55
N ARG A 126 16.49 -8.51 15.43
CA ARG A 126 16.58 -7.30 16.28
C ARG A 126 15.37 -7.13 17.20
N ILE A 127 14.55 -8.16 17.37
CA ILE A 127 13.44 -8.18 18.34
C ILE A 127 14.04 -8.32 19.74
N ASN A 128 14.60 -7.21 20.24
CA ASN A 128 15.27 -7.17 21.52
C ASN A 128 14.29 -6.76 22.62
N GLY A 129 14.35 -7.48 23.76
CA GLY A 129 13.82 -6.98 25.02
C GLY A 129 14.82 -6.03 25.70
N HIS A 130 14.51 -5.62 26.93
CA HIS A 130 15.39 -4.80 27.75
C HIS A 130 15.22 -5.10 29.22
N THR A 131 16.22 -4.71 30.01
CA THR A 131 16.17 -4.78 31.48
C THR A 131 15.84 -3.40 32.04
N ILE A 132 15.07 -3.38 33.14
CA ILE A 132 14.71 -2.15 33.85
C ILE A 132 15.30 -2.20 35.25
N PRO A 133 16.03 -1.17 35.73
CA PRO A 133 16.44 -1.08 37.13
C PRO A 133 15.22 -1.11 38.05
N SER A 134 15.20 -2.04 39.00
CA SER A 134 14.12 -2.12 40.00
C SER A 134 14.28 -1.00 41.04
N PRO A 135 13.16 -0.41 41.51
CA PRO A 135 13.20 0.53 42.64
C PRO A 135 13.49 -0.16 43.99
N THR A 136 13.46 -1.49 44.04
CA THR A 136 13.74 -2.28 45.23
C THR A 136 14.86 -3.31 44.97
N PRO A 137 15.71 -3.64 45.97
CA PRO A 137 16.85 -4.52 45.75
C PRO A 137 16.50 -5.98 45.55
N ASP A 138 15.31 -6.39 45.95
CA ASP A 138 14.80 -7.75 45.97
C ASP A 138 14.22 -8.23 44.61
N ARG A 139 14.28 -7.38 43.56
CA ARG A 139 13.67 -7.68 42.24
C ARG A 139 14.62 -7.44 41.08
N ARG A 140 14.33 -8.15 39.99
CA ARG A 140 14.88 -7.91 38.67
C ARG A 140 13.72 -7.84 37.69
N ILE A 141 13.78 -6.91 36.74
CA ILE A 141 12.73 -6.68 35.74
C ILE A 141 13.30 -6.86 34.36
N ILE A 142 12.69 -7.75 33.58
CA ILE A 142 13.00 -7.97 32.16
C ILE A 142 11.74 -7.68 31.37
N VAL A 143 11.86 -6.94 30.26
CA VAL A 143 10.80 -6.77 29.29
C VAL A 143 11.07 -7.66 28.09
N LEU A 144 10.12 -8.54 27.79
CA LEU A 144 10.13 -9.43 26.63
C LEU A 144 9.21 -8.86 25.56
N LYS A 145 9.52 -9.15 24.29
CA LYS A 145 8.63 -8.90 23.15
C LYS A 145 8.08 -10.22 22.64
N GLU A 146 6.78 -10.32 22.52
CA GLU A 146 6.07 -11.52 22.06
C GLU A 146 5.17 -11.19 20.87
N PRO A 147 4.92 -12.13 19.93
CA PRO A 147 4.00 -11.91 18.81
C PRO A 147 2.56 -11.70 19.31
N VAL A 148 1.82 -10.79 18.66
CA VAL A 148 0.42 -10.51 19.02
C VAL A 148 -0.51 -11.71 18.80
N GLY A 149 -0.22 -12.62 17.87
CA GLY A 149 -1.05 -13.81 17.59
C GLY A 149 -1.45 -13.93 16.12
N VAL A 150 -2.68 -14.38 15.86
CA VAL A 150 -3.25 -14.48 14.52
C VAL A 150 -3.61 -13.08 14.01
N CYS A 151 -3.17 -12.74 12.80
CA CYS A 151 -3.40 -11.44 12.16
C CYS A 151 -4.27 -11.59 10.91
N GLY A 152 -5.34 -10.79 10.82
CA GLY A 152 -6.11 -10.57 9.60
C GLY A 152 -5.43 -9.48 8.74
N ILE A 153 -5.13 -9.80 7.50
CA ILE A 153 -4.47 -8.92 6.54
C ILE A 153 -5.43 -8.65 5.38
N ILE A 154 -5.83 -7.40 5.18
CA ILE A 154 -6.75 -7.03 4.10
C ILE A 154 -6.06 -5.99 3.22
N THR A 155 -5.90 -6.29 1.92
CA THR A 155 -5.09 -5.47 1.00
C THR A 155 -5.87 -4.99 -0.22
N PRO A 156 -5.52 -3.80 -0.75
CA PRO A 156 -6.13 -3.23 -1.94
C PRO A 156 -5.54 -3.82 -3.22
N TRP A 157 -6.09 -3.37 -4.35
CA TRP A 157 -5.75 -3.80 -5.70
C TRP A 157 -4.60 -3.04 -6.35
N ASN A 158 -4.23 -1.86 -5.86
CA ASN A 158 -3.33 -0.96 -6.59
C ASN A 158 -1.85 -1.35 -6.56
N PHE A 159 -1.41 -2.03 -5.49
CA PHE A 159 -0.08 -2.65 -5.36
C PHE A 159 -0.23 -4.04 -4.74
N PRO A 160 -0.79 -5.01 -5.49
CA PRO A 160 -1.27 -6.28 -4.94
C PRO A 160 -0.16 -7.20 -4.41
N ASN A 161 1.08 -7.00 -4.83
CA ASN A 161 2.23 -7.71 -4.29
C ASN A 161 2.81 -6.99 -3.06
N ALA A 162 3.18 -5.72 -3.21
CA ALA A 162 3.87 -4.97 -2.18
C ALA A 162 3.02 -4.72 -0.93
N MET A 163 1.70 -4.48 -1.07
CA MET A 163 0.83 -4.27 0.10
C MET A 163 0.66 -5.54 0.95
N ILE A 164 0.84 -6.72 0.36
CA ILE A 164 0.87 -7.99 1.09
C ILE A 164 2.20 -8.15 1.81
N THR A 165 3.31 -8.04 1.11
CA THR A 165 4.63 -8.31 1.70
C THR A 165 4.98 -7.34 2.83
N ARG A 166 4.57 -6.06 2.73
CA ARG A 166 4.75 -5.04 3.78
C ARG A 166 4.06 -5.37 5.10
N LYS A 167 2.99 -6.16 5.07
CA LYS A 167 2.20 -6.59 6.24
C LYS A 167 2.58 -8.00 6.69
N VAL A 168 2.72 -8.90 5.74
CA VAL A 168 2.98 -10.32 6.03
C VAL A 168 4.42 -10.53 6.52
N ALA A 169 5.41 -9.89 5.89
CA ALA A 169 6.80 -10.09 6.30
C ALA A 169 7.07 -9.68 7.76
N PRO A 170 6.66 -8.51 8.27
CA PRO A 170 6.83 -8.17 9.69
C PRO A 170 6.00 -9.07 10.61
N ALA A 171 4.78 -9.49 10.20
CA ALA A 171 3.97 -10.42 10.99
C ALA A 171 4.69 -11.77 11.19
N LEU A 172 5.20 -12.35 10.11
CA LEU A 172 5.95 -13.61 10.18
C LEU A 172 7.27 -13.45 10.92
N ALA A 173 8.00 -12.38 10.71
CA ALA A 173 9.24 -12.05 11.41
C ALA A 173 9.02 -11.97 12.93
N ALA A 174 7.93 -11.33 13.36
CA ALA A 174 7.52 -11.24 14.76
C ALA A 174 7.14 -12.62 15.36
N GLY A 175 6.72 -13.58 14.54
CA GLY A 175 6.21 -14.88 14.97
C GLY A 175 4.68 -15.00 14.97
N CYS A 176 3.98 -14.07 14.30
CA CYS A 176 2.54 -14.13 14.05
C CYS A 176 2.23 -15.07 12.88
N THR A 177 1.00 -15.57 12.83
CA THR A 177 0.41 -16.24 11.67
C THR A 177 -0.63 -15.34 11.02
N VAL A 178 -0.93 -15.54 9.73
CA VAL A 178 -1.76 -14.60 8.98
C VAL A 178 -2.88 -15.27 8.19
N VAL A 179 -4.01 -14.55 8.09
CA VAL A 179 -5.09 -14.80 7.14
C VAL A 179 -5.19 -13.59 6.24
N ILE A 180 -4.94 -13.78 4.95
CA ILE A 180 -4.85 -12.72 3.94
C ILE A 180 -6.13 -12.70 3.12
N LYS A 181 -6.79 -11.55 3.04
CA LYS A 181 -7.84 -11.24 2.06
C LYS A 181 -7.28 -10.24 1.04
N PRO A 182 -6.80 -10.70 -0.13
CA PRO A 182 -6.44 -9.79 -1.21
C PRO A 182 -7.68 -9.14 -1.83
N SER A 183 -7.49 -8.07 -2.59
CA SER A 183 -8.59 -7.50 -3.37
C SER A 183 -9.17 -8.54 -4.34
N GLU A 184 -10.47 -8.51 -4.52
CA GLU A 184 -11.20 -9.32 -5.50
C GLU A 184 -10.80 -9.02 -6.95
N PHE A 185 -10.26 -7.83 -7.22
CA PHE A 185 -9.75 -7.45 -8.54
C PHE A 185 -8.38 -8.04 -8.85
N THR A 186 -7.55 -8.31 -7.82
CA THR A 186 -6.13 -8.69 -7.99
C THR A 186 -5.72 -9.81 -7.04
N PRO A 187 -6.39 -10.97 -7.08
CA PRO A 187 -6.12 -12.07 -6.15
C PRO A 187 -4.89 -12.91 -6.54
N TYR A 188 -4.53 -12.93 -7.83
CA TYR A 188 -3.49 -13.83 -8.33
C TYR A 188 -2.09 -13.48 -7.84
N SER A 189 -1.78 -12.19 -7.64
CA SER A 189 -0.53 -11.77 -7.00
C SER A 189 -0.37 -12.36 -5.58
N ALA A 190 -1.46 -12.39 -4.80
CA ALA A 190 -1.46 -13.00 -3.46
C ALA A 190 -1.25 -14.52 -3.53
N LEU A 191 -1.97 -15.20 -4.42
CA LEU A 191 -1.89 -16.65 -4.60
C LEU A 191 -0.50 -17.08 -5.07
N ALA A 192 0.12 -16.33 -5.98
CA ALA A 192 1.50 -16.56 -6.42
C ALA A 192 2.51 -16.40 -5.27
N LEU A 193 2.32 -15.39 -4.39
CA LEU A 193 3.12 -15.23 -3.18
C LEU A 193 2.96 -16.43 -2.23
N GLY A 194 1.75 -16.98 -2.11
CA GLY A 194 1.47 -18.20 -1.34
C GLY A 194 2.24 -19.41 -1.86
N VAL A 195 2.24 -19.65 -3.19
CA VAL A 195 3.04 -20.72 -3.82
C VAL A 195 4.52 -20.58 -3.50
N LEU A 196 5.06 -19.36 -3.60
CA LEU A 196 6.47 -19.12 -3.30
C LEU A 196 6.78 -19.26 -1.81
N ALA A 197 5.85 -18.95 -0.92
CA ALA A 197 6.00 -19.13 0.52
C ALA A 197 6.08 -20.62 0.89
N GLU A 198 5.24 -21.48 0.29
CA GLU A 198 5.33 -22.95 0.45
C GLU A 198 6.69 -23.46 -0.03
N ARG A 199 7.16 -23.03 -1.19
CA ARG A 199 8.49 -23.42 -1.72
C ARG A 199 9.64 -22.93 -0.87
N ALA A 200 9.50 -21.80 -0.18
CA ALA A 200 10.47 -21.30 0.77
C ALA A 200 10.51 -22.13 2.07
N GLY A 201 9.58 -23.06 2.25
CA GLY A 201 9.48 -23.92 3.44
C GLY A 201 8.73 -23.27 4.60
N ILE A 202 7.97 -22.21 4.37
CA ILE A 202 7.08 -21.64 5.39
C ILE A 202 6.01 -22.70 5.73
N PRO A 203 5.84 -23.08 7.00
CA PRO A 203 4.96 -24.21 7.37
C PRO A 203 3.49 -23.96 7.02
N ALA A 204 2.78 -25.05 6.74
CA ALA A 204 1.33 -25.06 6.53
C ALA A 204 0.58 -24.33 7.64
N GLY A 205 -0.41 -23.51 7.27
CA GLY A 205 -1.21 -22.72 8.19
C GLY A 205 -0.57 -21.41 8.70
N VAL A 206 0.72 -21.18 8.51
CA VAL A 206 1.37 -19.91 8.87
C VAL A 206 0.87 -18.77 7.98
N ILE A 207 0.67 -19.07 6.70
CA ILE A 207 0.03 -18.18 5.72
C ILE A 207 -1.24 -18.85 5.22
N ASN A 208 -2.35 -18.14 5.27
CA ASN A 208 -3.63 -18.54 4.69
C ASN A 208 -4.15 -17.43 3.79
N ILE A 209 -4.74 -17.77 2.64
CA ILE A 209 -5.23 -16.79 1.65
C ILE A 209 -6.67 -17.14 1.31
N VAL A 210 -7.60 -16.26 1.65
CA VAL A 210 -9.03 -16.38 1.36
C VAL A 210 -9.40 -15.36 0.28
N THR A 211 -10.00 -15.84 -0.80
CA THR A 211 -10.47 -15.01 -1.92
C THR A 211 -11.98 -14.85 -1.87
N GLY A 212 -12.53 -13.88 -2.57
CA GLY A 212 -13.98 -13.63 -2.62
C GLY A 212 -14.35 -12.20 -2.28
N MET A 213 -15.64 -11.97 -2.13
CA MET A 213 -16.20 -10.65 -1.85
C MET A 213 -15.88 -10.19 -0.42
N PRO A 214 -15.59 -8.87 -0.21
CA PRO A 214 -14.97 -8.40 1.03
C PRO A 214 -15.85 -8.45 2.28
N ALA A 215 -17.18 -8.39 2.12
CA ALA A 215 -18.08 -8.14 3.26
C ALA A 215 -18.07 -9.31 4.27
N GLU A 216 -18.34 -10.54 3.83
CA GLU A 216 -18.45 -11.70 4.72
C GLU A 216 -17.10 -12.11 5.31
N ILE A 217 -16.03 -12.05 4.51
CA ILE A 217 -14.67 -12.31 4.96
C ILE A 217 -14.26 -11.27 6.01
N GLY A 218 -14.50 -9.98 5.73
CA GLY A 218 -14.20 -8.88 6.65
C GLY A 218 -14.97 -9.00 7.96
N ASN A 219 -16.27 -9.35 7.90
CA ASN A 219 -17.11 -9.55 9.08
C ASN A 219 -16.58 -10.70 9.96
N GLU A 220 -16.20 -11.85 9.38
CA GLU A 220 -15.62 -12.95 10.16
C GLU A 220 -14.29 -12.56 10.79
N ILE A 221 -13.39 -11.88 10.07
CA ILE A 221 -12.11 -11.40 10.62
C ILE A 221 -12.34 -10.43 11.79
N MET A 222 -13.33 -9.54 11.70
CA MET A 222 -13.66 -8.61 12.79
C MET A 222 -14.28 -9.32 14.00
N ALA A 223 -15.20 -10.24 13.78
CA ALA A 223 -15.94 -10.91 14.85
C ALA A 223 -15.14 -12.01 15.54
N ASN A 224 -14.21 -12.67 14.84
CA ASN A 224 -13.51 -13.83 15.36
C ASN A 224 -12.48 -13.45 16.44
N GLU A 225 -12.69 -13.88 17.68
CA GLU A 225 -11.86 -13.54 18.85
C GLU A 225 -10.41 -14.08 18.77
N THR A 226 -10.16 -15.10 17.96
CA THR A 226 -8.83 -15.65 17.73
C THR A 226 -7.94 -14.68 16.95
N VAL A 227 -8.54 -13.84 16.10
CA VAL A 227 -7.83 -12.77 15.40
C VAL A 227 -7.51 -11.65 16.40
N ARG A 228 -6.24 -11.39 16.63
CA ARG A 228 -5.75 -10.38 17.59
C ARG A 228 -5.43 -9.03 16.96
N LYS A 229 -5.13 -9.04 15.67
CA LYS A 229 -4.77 -7.82 14.93
C LYS A 229 -5.39 -7.84 13.55
N ILE A 230 -5.81 -6.64 13.10
CA ILE A 230 -6.18 -6.39 11.70
C ILE A 230 -5.21 -5.37 11.13
N SER A 231 -4.56 -5.70 10.02
CA SER A 231 -3.77 -4.77 9.21
C SER A 231 -4.47 -4.57 7.86
N PHE A 232 -4.86 -3.34 7.61
CA PHE A 232 -5.68 -2.95 6.46
C PHE A 232 -5.03 -1.83 5.66
N THR A 233 -5.07 -1.93 4.34
CA THR A 233 -4.86 -0.79 3.44
C THR A 233 -6.06 -0.66 2.51
N GLY A 234 -6.61 0.54 2.39
CA GLY A 234 -7.75 0.83 1.52
C GLY A 234 -8.40 2.18 1.79
N SER A 235 -9.68 2.31 1.49
CA SER A 235 -10.39 3.58 1.67
C SER A 235 -10.62 3.92 3.14
N THR A 236 -10.60 5.21 3.48
CA THR A 236 -10.89 5.73 4.83
C THR A 236 -12.27 5.25 5.34
N ARG A 237 -13.28 5.18 4.45
CA ARG A 237 -14.62 4.67 4.79
C ARG A 237 -14.58 3.23 5.30
N VAL A 238 -13.83 2.36 4.63
CA VAL A 238 -13.70 0.95 5.05
C VAL A 238 -12.84 0.84 6.30
N GLY A 239 -11.76 1.62 6.42
CA GLY A 239 -10.95 1.67 7.65
C GLY A 239 -11.77 2.05 8.88
N SER A 240 -12.65 3.04 8.77
CA SER A 240 -13.57 3.42 9.85
C SER A 240 -14.58 2.30 10.21
N LEU A 241 -15.04 1.53 9.20
CA LEU A 241 -15.91 0.38 9.43
C LEU A 241 -15.18 -0.74 10.19
N LEU A 242 -13.96 -1.07 9.77
CA LEU A 242 -13.12 -2.07 10.46
C LEU A 242 -12.79 -1.65 11.89
N MET A 243 -12.53 -0.37 12.13
CA MET A 243 -12.26 0.17 13.46
C MET A 243 -13.47 -0.03 14.39
N ARG A 244 -14.69 0.25 13.91
CA ARG A 244 -15.92 0.02 14.67
C ARG A 244 -16.14 -1.46 14.95
N GLY A 245 -15.99 -2.33 13.94
CA GLY A 245 -16.20 -3.78 14.08
C GLY A 245 -15.16 -4.48 14.95
N ALA A 246 -13.96 -3.88 15.10
CA ALA A 246 -12.89 -4.41 15.95
C ALA A 246 -12.98 -3.96 17.42
N ALA A 247 -13.84 -2.97 17.73
CA ALA A 247 -13.91 -2.33 19.04
C ALA A 247 -14.30 -3.30 20.17
N ASP A 248 -15.32 -4.12 19.96
CA ASP A 248 -15.85 -5.03 20.99
C ASP A 248 -14.82 -6.09 21.43
N SER A 249 -13.89 -6.47 20.56
CA SER A 249 -12.84 -7.46 20.84
C SER A 249 -11.46 -6.83 21.10
N VAL A 250 -11.39 -5.49 21.15
CA VAL A 250 -10.17 -4.70 21.41
C VAL A 250 -8.97 -5.17 20.56
N LYS A 251 -9.21 -5.46 19.27
CA LYS A 251 -8.14 -5.89 18.36
C LYS A 251 -7.16 -4.74 18.08
N ARG A 252 -5.88 -5.07 17.96
CA ARG A 252 -4.91 -4.10 17.44
C ARG A 252 -5.22 -3.80 15.98
N LEU A 253 -5.07 -2.52 15.62
CA LEU A 253 -5.31 -2.05 14.26
C LEU A 253 -4.06 -1.35 13.70
N SER A 254 -3.70 -1.69 12.48
CA SER A 254 -2.84 -0.87 11.61
C SER A 254 -3.65 -0.55 10.37
N LEU A 255 -3.87 0.73 10.11
CA LEU A 255 -4.74 1.23 9.06
C LEU A 255 -3.95 2.19 8.17
N GLU A 256 -3.79 1.82 6.89
CA GLU A 256 -3.22 2.66 5.85
C GLU A 256 -4.35 3.07 4.91
N LEU A 257 -4.73 4.35 4.95
CA LEU A 257 -5.97 4.82 4.36
C LEU A 257 -5.70 5.83 3.23
N GLY A 258 -6.75 6.51 2.77
CA GLY A 258 -6.67 7.49 1.69
C GLY A 258 -5.75 8.67 2.02
N GLY A 259 -5.30 9.34 0.98
CA GLY A 259 -4.47 10.54 1.05
C GLY A 259 -5.03 11.66 0.19
N ASN A 260 -4.44 12.85 0.33
CA ASN A 260 -4.67 14.01 -0.53
C ASN A 260 -3.39 14.84 -0.56
N ALA A 261 -2.30 14.22 -1.00
CA ALA A 261 -0.96 14.76 -0.87
C ALA A 261 -0.80 16.11 -1.58
N PRO A 262 -0.29 17.14 -0.90
CA PRO A 262 0.20 18.36 -1.52
C PRO A 262 1.60 18.12 -2.11
N PHE A 263 1.85 18.78 -3.25
CA PHE A 263 3.15 18.86 -3.88
C PHE A 263 3.44 20.35 -4.11
N ILE A 264 4.35 20.93 -3.33
CA ILE A 264 4.59 22.36 -3.26
C ILE A 264 5.86 22.70 -4.05
N VAL A 265 5.77 23.67 -4.97
CA VAL A 265 6.93 24.16 -5.73
C VAL A 265 7.11 25.65 -5.41
N PHE A 266 8.17 25.97 -4.67
CA PHE A 266 8.55 27.34 -4.39
C PHE A 266 9.31 27.99 -5.55
N ASP A 267 9.40 29.31 -5.53
CA ASP A 267 10.03 30.12 -6.59
C ASP A 267 11.55 29.91 -6.72
N ASP A 268 12.19 29.43 -5.67
CA ASP A 268 13.63 29.09 -5.62
C ASP A 268 13.94 27.62 -5.95
N ALA A 269 12.91 26.83 -6.32
CA ALA A 269 13.09 25.40 -6.60
C ALA A 269 13.82 25.17 -7.94
N ASP A 270 14.60 24.10 -8.03
CA ASP A 270 14.99 23.50 -9.31
C ASP A 270 13.74 22.96 -10.00
N LEU A 271 13.25 23.67 -11.03
CA LEU A 271 12.02 23.33 -11.72
C LEU A 271 12.11 22.02 -12.52
N ASP A 272 13.27 21.68 -13.03
CA ASP A 272 13.45 20.41 -13.77
C ASP A 272 13.37 19.21 -12.81
N LEU A 273 14.02 19.32 -11.66
CA LEU A 273 13.90 18.33 -10.59
C LEU A 273 12.47 18.23 -10.05
N ALA A 274 11.78 19.38 -9.88
CA ALA A 274 10.39 19.41 -9.43
C ALA A 274 9.44 18.76 -10.43
N VAL A 275 9.64 18.96 -11.73
CA VAL A 275 8.85 18.30 -12.79
C VAL A 275 9.06 16.79 -12.77
N GLU A 276 10.31 16.30 -12.70
CA GLU A 276 10.59 14.87 -12.56
C GLU A 276 9.92 14.27 -11.32
N GLY A 277 10.02 14.96 -10.19
CA GLY A 277 9.33 14.54 -8.96
C GLY A 277 7.82 14.53 -9.08
N ALA A 278 7.23 15.51 -9.78
CA ALA A 278 5.79 15.54 -10.04
C ALA A 278 5.37 14.35 -10.92
N LEU A 279 6.16 14.00 -11.95
CA LEU A 279 5.88 12.83 -12.79
C LEU A 279 5.88 11.53 -11.97
N VAL A 280 6.90 11.33 -11.15
CA VAL A 280 7.02 10.13 -10.30
C VAL A 280 5.90 10.05 -9.26
N SER A 281 5.59 11.17 -8.57
CA SER A 281 4.59 11.15 -7.51
C SER A 281 3.16 11.12 -8.03
N LYS A 282 2.88 11.69 -9.23
CA LYS A 282 1.53 11.84 -9.77
C LYS A 282 1.11 10.74 -10.72
N PHE A 283 2.01 10.29 -11.62
CA PHE A 283 1.61 9.46 -12.75
C PHE A 283 1.98 7.97 -12.59
N ARG A 284 2.78 7.60 -11.59
CA ARG A 284 3.04 6.19 -11.27
C ARG A 284 1.74 5.44 -11.07
N ASN A 285 1.61 4.26 -11.67
CA ASN A 285 0.39 3.45 -11.68
C ASN A 285 -0.86 4.22 -12.18
N GLY A 286 -0.67 5.14 -13.13
CA GLY A 286 -1.76 6.01 -13.61
C GLY A 286 -2.36 6.91 -12.52
N GLY A 287 -1.61 7.26 -11.48
CA GLY A 287 -2.09 8.05 -10.34
C GLY A 287 -2.92 7.25 -9.32
N GLN A 288 -3.03 5.94 -9.46
CA GLN A 288 -3.76 5.04 -8.56
C GLN A 288 -2.93 4.67 -7.32
N THR A 289 -2.45 5.67 -6.59
CA THR A 289 -1.49 5.57 -5.49
C THR A 289 -1.94 6.42 -4.31
N CYS A 290 -1.95 5.90 -3.09
CA CYS A 290 -2.35 6.64 -1.89
C CYS A 290 -1.42 7.81 -1.53
N VAL A 291 -0.15 7.75 -1.96
CA VAL A 291 0.85 8.83 -1.80
C VAL A 291 0.90 9.76 -3.03
N CYS A 292 -0.03 9.61 -3.96
CA CYS A 292 -0.08 10.39 -5.18
C CYS A 292 -0.25 11.88 -4.89
N ALA A 293 0.56 12.73 -5.53
CA ALA A 293 0.38 14.18 -5.51
C ALA A 293 -0.98 14.53 -6.12
N ASN A 294 -1.95 14.84 -5.26
CA ASN A 294 -3.32 15.16 -5.70
C ASN A 294 -3.54 16.65 -5.86
N ARG A 295 -2.77 17.48 -5.14
CA ARG A 295 -2.81 18.95 -5.19
C ARG A 295 -1.41 19.49 -5.44
N ILE A 296 -1.14 19.99 -6.65
CA ILE A 296 0.15 20.57 -7.00
C ILE A 296 0.07 22.07 -6.80
N LEU A 297 0.69 22.56 -5.71
CA LEU A 297 0.72 23.94 -5.30
C LEU A 297 1.99 24.60 -5.87
N VAL A 298 1.84 25.61 -6.72
CA VAL A 298 2.98 26.26 -7.41
C VAL A 298 2.99 27.74 -7.10
N GLN A 299 4.14 28.26 -6.64
CA GLN A 299 4.29 29.69 -6.34
C GLN A 299 4.17 30.53 -7.61
N SER A 300 3.50 31.69 -7.50
CA SER A 300 3.11 32.53 -8.65
C SER A 300 4.25 32.86 -9.58
N GLY A 301 5.45 33.14 -9.05
CA GLY A 301 6.62 33.54 -9.85
C GLY A 301 7.10 32.47 -10.83
N VAL A 302 6.84 31.18 -10.56
CA VAL A 302 7.29 30.05 -11.39
C VAL A 302 6.13 29.23 -11.99
N TYR A 303 4.90 29.63 -11.72
CA TYR A 303 3.70 28.87 -12.07
C TYR A 303 3.60 28.53 -13.55
N GLU A 304 3.72 29.53 -14.43
CA GLU A 304 3.58 29.33 -15.89
C GLU A 304 4.73 28.47 -16.45
N THR A 305 5.95 28.71 -15.95
CA THR A 305 7.12 27.94 -16.38
C THR A 305 7.01 26.48 -15.97
N PHE A 306 6.61 26.21 -14.71
CA PHE A 306 6.40 24.86 -14.22
C PHE A 306 5.26 24.15 -14.98
N ALA A 307 4.13 24.85 -15.20
CA ALA A 307 2.98 24.32 -15.94
C ALA A 307 3.36 23.91 -17.37
N ALA A 308 4.10 24.75 -18.07
CA ALA A 308 4.57 24.46 -19.43
C ALA A 308 5.53 23.26 -19.46
N LYS A 309 6.52 23.21 -18.54
CA LYS A 309 7.46 22.10 -18.46
C LYS A 309 6.75 20.78 -18.14
N LEU A 310 5.85 20.77 -17.15
CA LEU A 310 5.09 19.58 -16.76
C LEU A 310 4.19 19.10 -17.89
N SER A 311 3.46 20.02 -18.55
CA SER A 311 2.58 19.71 -19.69
C SER A 311 3.36 19.06 -20.83
N ALA A 312 4.53 19.58 -21.20
CA ALA A 312 5.38 19.01 -22.24
C ALA A 312 5.79 17.55 -21.93
N ARG A 313 6.13 17.26 -20.67
CA ARG A 313 6.51 15.90 -20.24
C ARG A 313 5.30 14.97 -20.21
N VAL A 314 4.14 15.45 -19.78
CA VAL A 314 2.91 14.66 -19.74
C VAL A 314 2.39 14.34 -21.14
N ASN A 315 2.53 15.27 -22.10
CA ASN A 315 2.18 15.02 -23.51
C ASN A 315 3.02 13.90 -24.16
N ALA A 316 4.22 13.65 -23.65
CA ALA A 316 5.08 12.58 -24.13
C ALA A 316 4.72 11.19 -23.55
N MET A 317 3.78 11.10 -22.61
CA MET A 317 3.39 9.83 -22.00
C MET A 317 2.50 9.01 -22.93
N THR A 318 2.86 7.74 -23.11
CA THR A 318 2.08 6.79 -23.90
C THR A 318 1.05 6.08 -23.02
N VAL A 319 -0.21 6.10 -23.44
CA VAL A 319 -1.31 5.35 -22.80
C VAL A 319 -1.55 4.06 -23.57
N GLY A 320 -1.68 2.93 -22.88
CA GLY A 320 -1.91 1.66 -23.56
C GLY A 320 -1.98 0.45 -22.62
N PRO A 321 -2.14 -0.76 -23.19
CA PRO A 321 -2.06 -2.00 -22.44
C PRO A 321 -0.67 -2.12 -21.76
N GLY A 322 -0.65 -2.40 -20.45
CA GLY A 322 0.59 -2.44 -19.67
C GLY A 322 1.63 -3.47 -20.13
N THR A 323 1.23 -4.44 -20.93
CA THR A 323 2.11 -5.46 -21.52
C THR A 323 2.86 -4.96 -22.78
N GLN A 324 2.47 -3.81 -23.33
CA GLN A 324 3.16 -3.23 -24.49
C GLN A 324 4.39 -2.44 -24.06
N PRO A 325 5.54 -2.60 -24.77
CA PRO A 325 6.74 -1.83 -24.45
C PRO A 325 6.52 -0.32 -24.61
N GLY A 326 7.11 0.48 -23.72
CA GLY A 326 7.06 1.94 -23.76
C GLY A 326 5.76 2.58 -23.26
N VAL A 327 4.79 1.79 -22.84
CA VAL A 327 3.57 2.31 -22.19
C VAL A 327 3.93 2.89 -20.83
N ALA A 328 3.52 4.13 -20.58
CA ALA A 328 3.71 4.85 -19.32
C ALA A 328 2.45 4.79 -18.42
N ILE A 329 1.26 4.81 -19.03
CA ILE A 329 -0.02 4.80 -18.32
C ILE A 329 -0.85 3.61 -18.80
N GLY A 330 -1.15 2.70 -17.88
CA GLY A 330 -2.07 1.59 -18.11
C GLY A 330 -3.54 1.99 -17.94
N PRO A 331 -4.49 1.04 -18.12
CA PRO A 331 -5.91 1.29 -17.84
C PRO A 331 -6.15 1.55 -16.35
N MET A 332 -7.27 2.20 -16.04
CA MET A 332 -7.81 2.25 -14.68
C MET A 332 -8.38 0.87 -14.30
N ILE A 333 -8.40 0.58 -13.02
CA ILE A 333 -8.81 -0.76 -12.53
C ILE A 333 -10.25 -1.13 -12.90
N ASN A 334 -11.16 -0.16 -12.95
CA ASN A 334 -12.56 -0.37 -13.27
C ASN A 334 -13.26 0.92 -13.75
N MET A 335 -14.49 0.79 -14.26
CA MET A 335 -15.29 1.91 -14.74
C MET A 335 -15.63 2.93 -13.66
N ALA A 336 -15.85 2.51 -12.42
CA ALA A 336 -16.14 3.46 -11.33
C ALA A 336 -14.97 4.43 -11.07
N ALA A 337 -13.73 3.99 -11.29
CA ALA A 337 -12.55 4.86 -11.25
C ALA A 337 -12.57 5.88 -12.39
N VAL A 338 -12.88 5.46 -13.62
CA VAL A 338 -13.00 6.35 -14.79
C VAL A 338 -14.10 7.38 -14.58
N GLU A 339 -15.27 6.97 -14.14
CA GLU A 339 -16.40 7.86 -13.86
C GLU A 339 -16.07 8.91 -12.80
N LYS A 340 -15.36 8.50 -11.73
CA LYS A 340 -14.90 9.43 -10.70
C LYS A 340 -13.92 10.47 -11.26
N ILE A 341 -12.94 10.02 -12.06
CA ILE A 341 -11.96 10.91 -12.69
C ILE A 341 -12.66 11.91 -13.60
N ASN A 342 -13.56 11.45 -14.47
CA ASN A 342 -14.32 12.32 -15.38
C ASN A 342 -15.14 13.35 -14.62
N ARG A 343 -15.87 12.94 -13.58
CA ARG A 343 -16.64 13.86 -12.73
C ARG A 343 -15.76 14.95 -12.09
N HIS A 344 -14.57 14.62 -11.60
CA HIS A 344 -13.62 15.58 -11.04
C HIS A 344 -13.10 16.57 -12.10
N VAL A 345 -12.84 16.08 -13.31
CA VAL A 345 -12.40 16.94 -14.43
C VAL A 345 -13.53 17.87 -14.88
N GLU A 346 -14.74 17.33 -15.04
CA GLU A 346 -15.93 18.14 -15.42
C GLU A 346 -16.24 19.22 -14.38
N ASP A 347 -16.21 18.90 -13.10
CA ASP A 347 -16.37 19.88 -12.01
C ASP A 347 -15.31 20.98 -12.07
N ALA A 348 -14.05 20.61 -12.29
CA ALA A 348 -12.96 21.59 -12.39
C ALA A 348 -13.12 22.53 -13.59
N LEU A 349 -13.46 21.99 -14.76
CA LEU A 349 -13.71 22.79 -15.98
C LEU A 349 -14.90 23.72 -15.80
N ALA A 350 -16.00 23.25 -15.22
CA ALA A 350 -17.18 24.06 -14.92
C ALA A 350 -16.88 25.22 -13.96
N LYS A 351 -15.85 25.09 -13.13
CA LYS A 351 -15.38 26.10 -12.17
C LYS A 351 -14.19 26.92 -12.67
N GLY A 352 -13.87 26.85 -13.97
CA GLY A 352 -12.90 27.71 -14.63
C GLY A 352 -11.47 27.16 -14.74
N ALA A 353 -11.21 25.92 -14.38
CA ALA A 353 -9.94 25.28 -14.69
C ALA A 353 -9.79 25.07 -16.21
N THR A 354 -8.53 25.01 -16.67
CA THR A 354 -8.21 24.82 -18.09
C THR A 354 -7.26 23.64 -18.24
N ILE A 355 -7.58 22.72 -19.18
CA ILE A 355 -6.67 21.64 -19.56
C ILE A 355 -5.62 22.22 -20.50
N ILE A 356 -4.33 22.01 -20.16
CA ILE A 356 -3.19 22.49 -20.96
C ILE A 356 -2.40 21.38 -21.63
N THR A 357 -2.78 20.11 -21.41
CA THR A 357 -2.23 18.96 -22.11
C THR A 357 -3.03 18.65 -23.37
N GLU A 358 -2.35 18.08 -24.36
CA GLU A 358 -3.00 17.47 -25.52
C GLU A 358 -3.78 16.23 -25.08
N ARG A 359 -4.85 15.92 -25.81
CA ARG A 359 -5.59 14.68 -25.61
C ARG A 359 -5.26 13.73 -26.76
N PRO A 360 -4.23 12.87 -26.63
CA PRO A 360 -3.92 11.89 -27.64
C PRO A 360 -5.08 10.91 -27.80
N GLY A 361 -5.18 10.28 -28.96
CA GLY A 361 -6.11 9.18 -29.15
C GLY A 361 -5.84 8.08 -28.11
N LEU A 362 -6.87 7.68 -27.38
CA LEU A 362 -6.77 6.58 -26.43
C LEU A 362 -6.91 5.24 -27.15
N PRO A 363 -6.31 4.15 -26.63
CA PRO A 363 -6.58 2.81 -27.11
C PRO A 363 -8.07 2.46 -27.01
N ASP A 364 -8.49 1.46 -27.79
CA ASP A 364 -9.82 0.89 -27.65
C ASP A 364 -10.00 0.30 -26.24
N GLY A 365 -11.12 0.64 -25.61
CA GLY A 365 -11.46 0.17 -24.26
C GLY A 365 -11.92 1.31 -23.35
N PRO A 366 -12.91 1.04 -22.48
CA PRO A 366 -13.55 2.09 -21.69
C PRO A 366 -12.72 2.56 -20.48
N GLN A 367 -11.68 1.80 -20.08
CA GLN A 367 -10.93 2.07 -18.85
C GLN A 367 -9.64 2.90 -19.03
N TYR A 368 -9.35 3.34 -20.25
CA TYR A 368 -8.24 4.23 -20.50
C TYR A 368 -8.60 5.69 -20.25
N VAL A 369 -7.73 6.40 -19.53
CA VAL A 369 -7.86 7.83 -19.22
C VAL A 369 -6.58 8.54 -19.64
N ALA A 370 -6.72 9.64 -20.40
CA ALA A 370 -5.57 10.46 -20.79
C ALA A 370 -4.96 11.14 -19.54
N PRO A 371 -3.63 11.21 -19.44
CA PRO A 371 -2.98 12.01 -18.40
C PRO A 371 -3.24 13.51 -18.69
N LEU A 372 -3.65 14.25 -17.65
CA LEU A 372 -4.06 15.64 -17.77
C LEU A 372 -3.30 16.54 -16.81
N VAL A 373 -2.96 17.75 -17.28
CA VAL A 373 -2.53 18.87 -16.44
C VAL A 373 -3.60 19.95 -16.53
N LEU A 374 -4.10 20.40 -15.37
CA LEU A 374 -5.12 21.44 -15.24
C LEU A 374 -4.50 22.68 -14.60
N THR A 375 -4.65 23.85 -15.22
CA THR A 375 -4.31 25.14 -14.61
C THR A 375 -5.57 25.81 -14.04
N GLY A 376 -5.36 26.78 -13.12
CA GLY A 376 -6.46 27.52 -12.52
C GLY A 376 -7.30 26.73 -11.54
N ALA A 377 -6.73 25.67 -10.95
CA ALA A 377 -7.42 24.93 -9.91
C ALA A 377 -7.63 25.77 -8.64
N THR A 378 -8.80 25.63 -8.02
CA THR A 378 -9.20 26.36 -6.81
C THR A 378 -9.74 25.43 -5.73
N LYS A 379 -9.79 25.90 -4.48
CA LYS A 379 -10.18 25.11 -3.30
C LYS A 379 -11.62 24.61 -3.29
N ASP A 380 -12.50 25.18 -4.09
CA ASP A 380 -13.92 24.83 -4.19
C ASP A 380 -14.20 23.73 -5.23
N MET A 381 -13.18 23.29 -5.98
CA MET A 381 -13.26 22.16 -6.89
C MET A 381 -13.21 20.83 -6.13
N GLN A 382 -13.94 19.82 -6.62
CA GLN A 382 -13.98 18.47 -5.96
C GLN A 382 -12.58 17.88 -5.81
N LEU A 383 -11.73 18.01 -6.83
CA LEU A 383 -10.35 17.51 -6.81
C LEU A 383 -9.44 18.15 -5.74
N ALA A 384 -9.83 19.28 -5.15
CA ALA A 384 -9.10 19.90 -4.04
C ALA A 384 -9.35 19.18 -2.71
N GLY A 385 -10.57 18.69 -2.49
CA GLY A 385 -11.01 18.04 -1.24
C GLY A 385 -11.02 16.53 -1.29
N GLU A 386 -11.19 15.92 -2.48
CA GLU A 386 -11.30 14.49 -2.69
C GLU A 386 -10.05 13.93 -3.41
N GLU A 387 -9.60 12.75 -2.98
CA GLU A 387 -8.57 12.01 -3.68
C GLU A 387 -9.06 11.57 -5.06
N THR A 388 -8.44 12.04 -6.15
CA THR A 388 -8.86 11.69 -7.53
C THR A 388 -8.54 10.23 -7.87
N PHE A 389 -7.38 9.74 -7.46
CA PHE A 389 -6.87 8.39 -7.71
C PHE A 389 -6.78 8.05 -9.21
N GLY A 390 -6.27 9.03 -9.98
CA GLY A 390 -6.17 8.96 -11.44
C GLY A 390 -5.12 9.94 -11.98
N PRO A 391 -4.84 9.91 -13.31
CA PRO A 391 -3.73 10.64 -13.93
C PRO A 391 -4.07 12.12 -14.21
N VAL A 392 -4.61 12.84 -13.23
CA VAL A 392 -4.99 14.26 -13.33
C VAL A 392 -4.16 15.09 -12.37
N ALA A 393 -3.40 16.03 -12.88
CA ALA A 393 -2.49 16.94 -12.16
C ALA A 393 -3.06 18.37 -12.11
N PRO A 394 -3.86 18.74 -11.10
CA PRO A 394 -4.36 20.11 -10.96
C PRO A 394 -3.29 21.00 -10.32
N LEU A 395 -3.06 22.17 -10.93
CA LEU A 395 -2.12 23.18 -10.45
C LEU A 395 -2.88 24.29 -9.74
N PHE A 396 -2.55 24.49 -8.46
CA PHE A 396 -3.05 25.56 -7.61
C PHE A 396 -1.97 26.62 -7.46
N ARG A 397 -2.35 27.91 -7.54
CA ARG A 397 -1.44 29.01 -7.35
C ARG A 397 -1.39 29.43 -5.89
N PHE A 398 -0.22 29.84 -5.42
CA PHE A 398 -0.05 30.48 -4.11
C PHE A 398 1.00 31.61 -4.20
N GLU A 399 0.98 32.54 -3.24
CA GLU A 399 1.88 33.69 -3.18
C GLU A 399 2.95 33.54 -2.10
N THR A 400 2.59 33.13 -0.88
CA THR A 400 3.51 33.11 0.27
C THR A 400 3.71 31.70 0.86
N GLU A 401 4.79 31.53 1.62
CA GLU A 401 5.10 30.28 2.33
C GLU A 401 3.96 29.89 3.28
N GLU A 402 3.39 30.86 3.99
CA GLU A 402 2.30 30.65 4.94
C GLU A 402 1.01 30.20 4.23
N GLU A 403 0.73 30.75 3.06
CA GLU A 403 -0.40 30.34 2.22
C GLU A 403 -0.21 28.88 1.75
N ALA A 404 0.99 28.54 1.27
CA ALA A 404 1.31 27.17 0.84
C ALA A 404 1.09 26.15 1.96
N ILE A 405 1.57 26.44 3.17
CA ILE A 405 1.38 25.58 4.35
C ILE A 405 -0.10 25.47 4.72
N THR A 406 -0.83 26.58 4.70
CA THR A 406 -2.27 26.60 4.99
C THR A 406 -3.06 25.76 3.98
N LEU A 407 -2.80 25.93 2.68
CA LEU A 407 -3.41 25.12 1.63
C LEU A 407 -3.03 23.65 1.75
N ALA A 408 -1.77 23.35 2.04
CA ALA A 408 -1.28 21.98 2.21
C ALA A 408 -2.02 21.27 3.34
N ASN A 409 -2.08 21.88 4.53
CA ASN A 409 -2.68 21.30 5.74
C ASN A 409 -4.22 21.34 5.74
N GLY A 410 -4.84 22.13 4.84
CA GLY A 410 -6.29 22.29 4.71
C GLY A 410 -7.02 21.05 4.18
N THR A 411 -6.73 19.87 4.74
CA THR A 411 -7.29 18.57 4.38
C THR A 411 -7.46 17.70 5.62
N PRO A 412 -8.48 16.82 5.67
CA PRO A 412 -8.61 15.85 6.75
C PRO A 412 -7.58 14.71 6.67
N TYR A 413 -6.83 14.63 5.60
CA TYR A 413 -5.80 13.61 5.35
C TYR A 413 -4.41 14.08 5.80
N GLY A 414 -3.49 13.13 5.98
CA GLY A 414 -2.11 13.41 6.37
C GLY A 414 -1.17 12.24 6.08
N LEU A 415 -1.20 11.67 4.85
CA LEU A 415 -0.34 10.52 4.51
C LEU A 415 1.02 10.98 4.02
N ALA A 416 1.09 11.58 2.83
CA ALA A 416 2.32 12.05 2.21
C ALA A 416 2.20 13.53 1.81
N SER A 417 3.33 14.23 1.81
CA SER A 417 3.50 15.58 1.27
C SER A 417 4.86 15.71 0.61
N TYR A 418 4.96 16.62 -0.35
CA TYR A 418 6.18 16.88 -1.09
C TYR A 418 6.40 18.38 -1.20
N PHE A 419 7.64 18.85 -1.16
CA PHE A 419 7.94 20.22 -1.47
C PHE A 419 9.34 20.39 -2.05
N TYR A 420 9.52 21.45 -2.85
CA TYR A 420 10.73 21.77 -3.58
C TYR A 420 11.20 23.19 -3.26
N THR A 421 12.42 23.32 -2.76
CA THR A 421 13.09 24.60 -2.43
C THR A 421 14.59 24.36 -2.33
N GLU A 422 15.40 25.36 -2.67
CA GLU A 422 16.83 25.36 -2.39
C GLU A 422 17.21 26.09 -1.08
N ASN A 423 16.24 26.73 -0.43
CA ASN A 423 16.44 27.44 0.82
C ASN A 423 16.41 26.51 2.04
N LEU A 424 17.55 26.26 2.65
CA LEU A 424 17.68 25.37 3.82
C LEU A 424 16.79 25.80 5.02
N LYS A 425 16.64 27.11 5.26
CA LYS A 425 15.78 27.59 6.36
C LYS A 425 14.30 27.35 6.07
N ARG A 426 13.87 27.54 4.84
CA ARG A 426 12.51 27.20 4.37
C ARG A 426 12.29 25.69 4.50
N ALA A 427 13.28 24.89 4.09
CA ALA A 427 13.20 23.43 4.17
C ALA A 427 12.82 22.94 5.59
N TRP A 428 13.44 23.50 6.63
CA TRP A 428 13.12 23.18 8.02
C TRP A 428 11.73 23.69 8.43
N ARG A 429 11.44 24.98 8.22
CA ARG A 429 10.14 25.56 8.61
C ARG A 429 8.96 24.84 7.97
N VAL A 430 9.04 24.60 6.66
CA VAL A 430 7.96 23.90 5.92
C VAL A 430 7.87 22.44 6.33
N GLY A 431 9.02 21.75 6.45
CA GLY A 431 9.05 20.34 6.85
C GLY A 431 8.43 20.08 8.23
N GLU A 432 8.68 20.99 9.21
CA GLU A 432 8.08 20.91 10.55
C GLU A 432 6.60 21.32 10.58
N ALA A 433 6.18 22.24 9.70
CA ALA A 433 4.82 22.77 9.68
C ALA A 433 3.81 21.87 8.93
N LEU A 434 4.28 20.96 8.08
CA LEU A 434 3.41 20.05 7.31
C LEU A 434 2.87 18.92 8.19
N GLU A 435 1.54 18.79 8.26
CA GLU A 435 0.83 17.82 9.12
C GLU A 435 0.63 16.47 8.40
N PHE A 436 1.74 15.84 7.99
CA PHE A 436 1.75 14.58 7.23
C PHE A 436 2.71 13.58 7.88
N GLY A 437 2.38 12.29 7.76
CA GLY A 437 3.24 11.23 8.29
C GLY A 437 4.54 11.06 7.53
N MET A 438 4.57 11.49 6.26
CA MET A 438 5.75 11.44 5.39
C MET A 438 5.90 12.76 4.62
N VAL A 439 7.12 13.31 4.64
CA VAL A 439 7.46 14.57 3.98
C VAL A 439 8.66 14.34 3.06
N GLY A 440 8.51 14.61 1.77
CA GLY A 440 9.58 14.58 0.77
C GLY A 440 10.08 15.98 0.44
N LEU A 441 11.36 16.26 0.69
CA LEU A 441 12.03 17.48 0.24
C LEU A 441 12.84 17.17 -1.01
N ASN A 442 12.58 17.90 -2.09
CA ASN A 442 13.27 17.78 -3.38
C ASN A 442 13.26 16.34 -3.94
N THR A 443 12.19 15.58 -3.65
CA THR A 443 11.96 14.23 -4.15
C THR A 443 10.47 13.97 -4.35
N GLY A 444 10.13 13.20 -5.38
CA GLY A 444 8.76 12.71 -5.63
C GLY A 444 8.47 11.33 -5.02
N SER A 445 9.40 10.77 -4.23
CA SER A 445 9.26 9.44 -3.63
C SER A 445 9.57 9.45 -2.15
N VAL A 446 8.65 8.92 -1.33
CA VAL A 446 8.77 8.84 0.14
C VAL A 446 8.58 7.41 0.68
N SER A 447 8.53 6.43 -0.20
CA SER A 447 8.17 5.05 0.17
C SER A 447 9.37 4.12 -0.02
N MET A 448 9.96 3.67 1.08
CA MET A 448 11.10 2.74 1.14
C MET A 448 10.90 1.78 2.33
N GLU A 449 11.47 0.58 2.25
CA GLU A 449 11.41 -0.41 3.34
C GLU A 449 12.11 0.04 4.63
N VAL A 450 13.15 0.88 4.49
CA VAL A 450 13.97 1.36 5.62
C VAL A 450 13.35 2.54 6.38
N ALA A 451 12.34 3.19 5.81
CA ALA A 451 11.69 4.36 6.40
C ALA A 451 10.27 4.03 6.88
N PRO A 452 9.80 4.64 7.99
CA PRO A 452 8.42 4.46 8.45
C PRO A 452 7.44 5.02 7.41
N PHE A 453 6.51 4.18 6.97
CA PHE A 453 5.42 4.54 6.08
C PHE A 453 4.11 4.59 6.87
N GLY A 454 3.34 5.66 6.74
CA GLY A 454 2.02 5.77 7.35
C GLY A 454 1.58 7.22 7.54
N GLY A 455 0.29 7.38 7.76
CA GLY A 455 -0.36 8.67 7.87
C GLY A 455 -0.70 9.08 9.30
N VAL A 456 -1.18 10.31 9.39
CA VAL A 456 -1.83 10.92 10.55
C VAL A 456 -3.24 11.34 10.14
N LYS A 457 -4.04 11.88 11.06
CA LYS A 457 -5.43 12.29 10.79
C LYS A 457 -6.26 11.13 10.20
N LEU A 458 -7.08 11.38 9.18
CA LEU A 458 -7.90 10.35 8.51
C LEU A 458 -7.12 9.43 7.55
N SER A 459 -5.81 9.59 7.46
CA SER A 459 -4.95 8.70 6.66
C SER A 459 -4.51 7.44 7.39
N GLY A 460 -4.78 7.31 8.69
CA GLY A 460 -4.67 6.02 9.36
C GLY A 460 -3.94 6.01 10.69
N LEU A 461 -3.58 4.79 11.12
CA LEU A 461 -2.96 4.46 12.41
C LEU A 461 -1.84 3.45 12.21
N GLY A 462 -0.76 3.58 12.99
CA GLY A 462 0.39 2.69 12.91
C GLY A 462 1.37 3.08 11.81
N ARG A 463 2.41 2.26 11.66
CA ARG A 463 3.43 2.45 10.61
C ARG A 463 3.80 1.11 9.99
N GLU A 464 4.16 1.15 8.71
CA GLU A 464 4.72 0.03 7.96
C GLU A 464 6.19 0.34 7.59
N GLY A 465 6.99 -0.68 7.31
CA GLY A 465 8.42 -0.49 7.05
C GLY A 465 9.22 -0.07 8.29
N ALA A 466 10.51 0.13 8.11
CA ALA A 466 11.46 0.40 9.18
C ALA A 466 11.35 -0.58 10.36
N GLN A 467 11.99 -0.28 11.46
CA GLN A 467 11.78 -1.00 12.72
C GLN A 467 10.35 -0.80 13.25
N ALA A 468 9.75 0.36 13.00
CA ALA A 468 8.39 0.65 13.45
C ALA A 468 7.36 -0.39 12.94
N GLY A 469 7.54 -0.90 11.72
CA GLY A 469 6.61 -1.86 11.13
C GLY A 469 6.55 -3.21 11.85
N ILE A 470 7.65 -3.70 12.43
CA ILE A 470 7.62 -4.96 13.18
C ILE A 470 7.03 -4.77 14.58
N GLU A 471 7.20 -3.59 15.19
CA GLU A 471 6.63 -3.26 16.50
C GLU A 471 5.09 -3.32 16.50
N GLU A 472 4.46 -3.11 15.36
CA GLU A 472 3.02 -3.26 15.19
C GLU A 472 2.52 -4.71 15.40
N TYR A 473 3.40 -5.71 15.32
CA TYR A 473 3.09 -7.14 15.47
C TYR A 473 3.64 -7.74 16.76
N LEU A 474 4.13 -6.89 17.68
CA LEU A 474 4.73 -7.30 18.94
C LEU A 474 3.98 -6.71 20.14
N GLU A 475 3.91 -7.50 21.22
CA GLU A 475 3.44 -7.08 22.54
C GLU A 475 4.59 -7.08 23.54
N MET A 476 4.63 -6.11 24.43
CA MET A 476 5.58 -6.05 25.53
C MET A 476 5.04 -6.77 26.75
N LYS A 477 5.83 -7.71 27.30
CA LYS A 477 5.54 -8.40 28.56
C LYS A 477 6.60 -8.06 29.59
N SER A 478 6.23 -7.42 30.68
CA SER A 478 7.14 -7.23 31.82
C SER A 478 7.18 -8.48 32.70
N PHE A 479 8.38 -9.01 32.91
CA PHE A 479 8.62 -10.19 33.74
C PHE A 479 9.40 -9.76 34.99
N HIS A 480 8.75 -9.88 36.14
CA HIS A 480 9.29 -9.51 37.42
C HIS A 480 9.78 -10.75 38.18
N MET A 481 11.05 -10.78 38.56
CA MET A 481 11.66 -11.87 39.32
C MET A 481 11.99 -11.39 40.73
N GLY A 482 11.41 -12.01 41.74
CA GLY A 482 11.84 -11.87 43.12
C GLY A 482 13.15 -12.65 43.35
N VAL A 483 14.20 -11.95 43.82
CA VAL A 483 15.53 -12.56 44.07
C VAL A 483 15.87 -12.63 45.56
N GLY A 484 14.91 -12.27 46.42
CA GLY A 484 15.10 -12.27 47.87
C GLY A 484 15.90 -11.07 48.35
N SER A 485 15.87 -10.79 49.63
CA SER A 485 16.77 -9.83 50.28
C SER A 485 18.18 -10.39 50.31
N ARG A 486 19.15 -9.59 49.86
CA ARG A 486 20.57 -9.94 50.08
C ARG A 486 20.92 -9.90 51.55
#